data_b3aa6efb9e3506952a63af774ce9f66c
#
_entry.id   b3aa6efb9e3506952a63af774ce9f66c
#
_cell.length_a   1.000
_cell.length_b   1.000
_cell.length_c   1.000
_cell.angle_alpha   90.00
_cell.angle_beta   90.00
_cell.angle_gamma   90.00
#
_symmetry.space_group_name_H-M   'P 1'
#
loop_
_entity.id
_entity.type
_entity.pdbx_description
1 polymer ?
#
loop_
_entity_poly.entity_id
_entity_poly.type
_entity_poly.pdbx_seq_one_letter_code
_entity_poly.pdbx_strand_id
1 'polypeptide(L)'
;HVNRSSVYKSLKPSQRALDDEVFAQQIKAIQLKHKGCYGVDRMTGELRRKGIYVNHKRVARVMKLYKLNAIIRKKRNYFCDVEQVPRKGLPGNVLNRKFSAEKPGKKLVSDVTYLPTSDGQWCYASLVKDLCTSEIVACVTGKSQTLNFGIETLKQLDGKIHPGTLFHTDQGSIYTHPAFSYALEKMGAVQSLSRKGNCLDNAVIESFNGTMKCEWFYPQLGKGRWNLSFEEVSKMVFEYVKYYNEERIQKKLGYLTATEYRRQITQNH
;
A
#
# COMPACT_ATOMS: atom_id res chain seq x y z
N HIS A 1 14.78 -36.59 -43.04
CA HIS A 1 15.11 -37.59 -42.01
C HIS A 1 15.75 -36.89 -40.82
N VAL A 2 15.02 -36.79 -39.68
CA VAL A 2 15.56 -36.28 -38.42
C VAL A 2 16.30 -37.45 -37.76
N ASN A 3 17.56 -37.21 -37.38
CA ASN A 3 18.39 -38.25 -36.78
C ASN A 3 17.81 -38.61 -35.37
N ARG A 4 17.64 -39.92 -35.09
CA ARG A 4 17.14 -40.45 -33.79
C ARG A 4 17.85 -39.84 -32.59
N SER A 5 19.18 -39.69 -32.64
CA SER A 5 19.95 -39.05 -31.55
C SER A 5 19.61 -37.58 -31.32
N SER A 6 19.19 -36.84 -32.36
CA SER A 6 18.70 -35.46 -32.21
C SER A 6 17.33 -35.39 -31.53
N VAL A 7 16.46 -36.38 -31.81
CA VAL A 7 15.16 -36.52 -31.15
C VAL A 7 15.34 -36.85 -29.67
N TYR A 8 16.19 -37.78 -29.33
CA TYR A 8 16.48 -38.13 -27.92
C TYR A 8 17.17 -36.98 -27.15
N LYS A 9 18.05 -36.19 -27.80
CA LYS A 9 18.64 -34.99 -27.20
C LYS A 9 17.61 -33.90 -26.97
N SER A 10 16.60 -33.74 -27.84
CA SER A 10 15.53 -32.75 -27.67
C SER A 10 14.52 -33.15 -26.58
N LEU A 11 14.42 -34.44 -26.24
CA LEU A 11 13.55 -34.97 -25.18
C LEU A 11 14.15 -34.82 -23.76
N LYS A 12 15.49 -34.66 -23.65
CA LYS A 12 16.13 -34.38 -22.37
C LYS A 12 16.10 -32.90 -22.07
N PRO A 13 15.66 -32.48 -20.87
CA PRO A 13 15.72 -31.08 -20.49
C PRO A 13 17.18 -30.59 -20.56
N SER A 14 17.40 -29.40 -21.11
CA SER A 14 18.73 -28.78 -21.10
C SER A 14 19.12 -28.41 -19.64
N GLN A 15 20.45 -28.36 -19.36
CA GLN A 15 20.93 -27.93 -18.03
C GLN A 15 20.30 -26.59 -17.63
N ARG A 16 20.16 -25.67 -18.60
CA ARG A 16 19.46 -24.39 -18.38
C ARG A 16 18.00 -24.56 -17.94
N ALA A 17 17.29 -25.56 -18.46
CA ALA A 17 15.90 -25.82 -18.08
C ALA A 17 15.81 -26.35 -16.65
N LEU A 18 16.73 -27.26 -16.25
CA LEU A 18 16.83 -27.75 -14.88
C LEU A 18 17.19 -26.63 -13.90
N ASP A 19 18.17 -25.77 -14.25
CA ASP A 19 18.55 -24.62 -13.45
C ASP A 19 17.40 -23.60 -13.31
N ASP A 20 16.57 -23.44 -14.35
CA ASP A 20 15.42 -22.57 -14.32
C ASP A 20 14.27 -23.16 -13.49
N GLU A 21 14.11 -24.48 -13.46
CA GLU A 21 13.12 -25.16 -12.62
C GLU A 21 13.45 -24.98 -11.13
N VAL A 22 14.70 -25.24 -10.73
CA VAL A 22 15.16 -24.98 -9.35
C VAL A 22 14.97 -23.50 -8.97
N PHE A 23 15.32 -22.59 -9.87
CA PHE A 23 15.15 -21.17 -9.65
C PHE A 23 13.67 -20.76 -9.57
N ALA A 24 12.78 -21.39 -10.35
CA ALA A 24 11.34 -21.17 -10.28
C ALA A 24 10.74 -21.58 -8.93
N GLN A 25 11.25 -22.67 -8.29
CA GLN A 25 10.81 -23.05 -6.95
C GLN A 25 11.17 -21.99 -5.91
N GLN A 26 12.33 -21.36 -6.00
CA GLN A 26 12.71 -20.26 -5.13
C GLN A 26 11.78 -19.04 -5.31
N ILE A 27 11.49 -18.67 -6.55
CA ILE A 27 10.53 -17.60 -6.88
C ILE A 27 9.13 -17.95 -6.35
N LYS A 28 8.68 -19.21 -6.54
CA LYS A 28 7.38 -19.69 -6.07
C LYS A 28 7.26 -19.58 -4.55
N ALA A 29 8.29 -19.94 -3.80
CA ALA A 29 8.32 -19.80 -2.34
C ALA A 29 8.17 -18.34 -1.89
N ILE A 30 8.85 -17.42 -2.58
CA ILE A 30 8.70 -15.97 -2.32
C ILE A 30 7.28 -15.51 -2.68
N GLN A 31 6.74 -15.91 -3.83
CA GLN A 31 5.37 -15.55 -4.23
C GLN A 31 4.33 -16.08 -3.24
N LEU A 32 4.49 -17.29 -2.71
CA LEU A 32 3.59 -17.84 -1.69
C LEU A 32 3.64 -17.00 -0.41
N LYS A 33 4.85 -16.67 0.08
CA LYS A 33 5.02 -15.79 1.26
C LYS A 33 4.31 -14.45 1.07
N HIS A 34 4.42 -13.85 -0.11
CA HIS A 34 3.86 -12.53 -0.42
C HIS A 34 2.52 -12.60 -1.19
N LYS A 35 1.78 -13.71 -1.10
CA LYS A 35 0.43 -13.90 -1.69
C LYS A 35 0.34 -13.49 -3.17
N GLY A 36 1.39 -13.75 -3.96
CA GLY A 36 1.41 -13.41 -5.38
C GLY A 36 1.58 -11.92 -5.70
N CYS A 37 1.98 -11.08 -4.75
CA CYS A 37 2.01 -9.62 -4.91
C CYS A 37 3.32 -9.07 -5.48
N TYR A 38 4.37 -9.91 -5.63
CA TYR A 38 5.68 -9.44 -6.06
C TYR A 38 5.85 -9.52 -7.57
N GLY A 39 5.93 -8.35 -8.23
CA GLY A 39 6.40 -8.22 -9.61
C GLY A 39 7.93 -8.37 -9.70
N VAL A 40 8.45 -8.37 -10.94
CA VAL A 40 9.87 -8.61 -11.24
C VAL A 40 10.82 -7.77 -10.38
N ASP A 41 10.55 -6.48 -10.19
CA ASP A 41 11.43 -5.58 -9.43
C ASP A 41 11.53 -6.00 -7.96
N ARG A 42 10.38 -6.21 -7.28
CA ARG A 42 10.37 -6.67 -5.88
C ARG A 42 10.92 -8.08 -5.74
N MET A 43 10.59 -8.97 -6.67
CA MET A 43 11.13 -10.32 -6.69
C MET A 43 12.66 -10.30 -6.79
N THR A 44 13.22 -9.47 -7.68
CA THR A 44 14.67 -9.30 -7.80
C THR A 44 15.27 -8.72 -6.53
N GLY A 45 14.60 -7.73 -5.91
CA GLY A 45 15.03 -7.15 -4.63
C GLY A 45 15.04 -8.17 -3.50
N GLU A 46 13.98 -8.97 -3.36
CA GLU A 46 13.90 -10.00 -2.32
C GLU A 46 14.91 -11.14 -2.52
N LEU A 47 15.16 -11.56 -3.76
CA LEU A 47 16.20 -12.53 -4.07
C LEU A 47 17.59 -12.01 -3.67
N ARG A 48 17.89 -10.73 -3.95
CA ARG A 48 19.16 -10.11 -3.52
C ARG A 48 19.30 -10.06 -2.00
N ARG A 49 18.21 -9.76 -1.28
CA ARG A 49 18.19 -9.79 0.21
C ARG A 49 18.51 -11.18 0.76
N LYS A 50 18.17 -12.24 0.00
CA LYS A 50 18.52 -13.64 0.32
C LYS A 50 19.90 -14.07 -0.19
N GLY A 51 20.73 -13.15 -0.69
CA GLY A 51 22.05 -13.42 -1.23
C GLY A 51 22.05 -13.99 -2.66
N ILE A 52 20.89 -14.02 -3.34
CA ILE A 52 20.77 -14.57 -4.70
C ILE A 52 20.88 -13.41 -5.71
N TYR A 53 22.07 -13.22 -6.25
CA TYR A 53 22.36 -12.17 -7.23
C TYR A 53 22.01 -12.64 -8.63
N VAL A 54 20.92 -12.16 -9.18
CA VAL A 54 20.41 -12.55 -10.49
C VAL A 54 19.96 -11.34 -11.30
N ASN A 55 20.12 -11.42 -12.63
CA ASN A 55 19.66 -10.36 -13.52
C ASN A 55 18.12 -10.35 -13.57
N HIS A 56 17.52 -9.15 -13.48
CA HIS A 56 16.07 -8.97 -13.54
C HIS A 56 15.44 -9.57 -14.83
N LYS A 57 16.17 -9.60 -15.94
CA LYS A 57 15.71 -10.23 -17.19
C LYS A 57 15.51 -11.74 -17.04
N ARG A 58 16.39 -12.43 -16.27
CA ARG A 58 16.20 -13.86 -15.95
C ARG A 58 14.99 -14.06 -15.05
N VAL A 59 14.83 -13.21 -14.01
CA VAL A 59 13.65 -13.25 -13.14
C VAL A 59 12.37 -13.08 -13.96
N ALA A 60 12.30 -12.07 -14.82
CA ALA A 60 11.13 -11.82 -15.68
C ALA A 60 10.80 -13.02 -16.57
N ARG A 61 11.82 -13.62 -17.20
CA ARG A 61 11.67 -14.77 -18.09
C ARG A 61 11.13 -15.99 -17.34
N VAL A 62 11.73 -16.33 -16.19
CA VAL A 62 11.32 -17.48 -15.39
C VAL A 62 9.92 -17.27 -14.81
N MET A 63 9.61 -16.09 -14.27
CA MET A 63 8.26 -15.76 -13.79
C MET A 63 7.20 -15.93 -14.89
N LYS A 64 7.50 -15.50 -16.13
CA LYS A 64 6.60 -15.68 -17.27
C LYS A 64 6.45 -17.15 -17.64
N LEU A 65 7.55 -17.89 -17.76
CA LEU A 65 7.60 -19.30 -18.17
C LEU A 65 6.79 -20.20 -17.20
N TYR A 66 6.94 -19.99 -15.90
CA TYR A 66 6.29 -20.79 -14.86
C TYR A 66 4.99 -20.17 -14.35
N LYS A 67 4.43 -19.14 -15.03
CA LYS A 67 3.17 -18.47 -14.68
C LYS A 67 3.13 -17.90 -13.25
N LEU A 68 4.25 -17.40 -12.77
CA LEU A 68 4.44 -16.81 -11.45
C LEU A 68 4.30 -15.27 -11.44
N ASN A 69 3.57 -14.72 -12.41
CA ASN A 69 3.36 -13.29 -12.54
C ASN A 69 2.56 -12.74 -11.35
N ALA A 70 2.88 -11.50 -10.98
CA ALA A 70 2.18 -10.82 -9.89
C ALA A 70 0.73 -10.45 -10.25
N ILE A 71 -0.10 -10.35 -9.20
CA ILE A 71 -1.40 -9.73 -9.29
C ILE A 71 -1.21 -8.24 -9.60
N ILE A 72 -1.74 -7.79 -10.75
CA ILE A 72 -1.57 -6.41 -11.22
C ILE A 72 -2.85 -5.62 -10.98
N ARG A 73 -2.72 -4.47 -10.33
CA ARG A 73 -3.80 -3.49 -10.23
C ARG A 73 -4.13 -2.94 -11.61
N LYS A 74 -5.39 -3.07 -12.03
CA LYS A 74 -5.86 -2.41 -13.26
C LYS A 74 -5.82 -0.88 -13.06
N LYS A 75 -5.17 -0.18 -14.00
CA LYS A 75 -5.14 1.29 -13.99
C LYS A 75 -6.55 1.81 -14.24
N ARG A 76 -7.04 2.70 -13.37
CA ARG A 76 -8.28 3.46 -13.62
C ARG A 76 -7.91 4.75 -14.34
N ASN A 77 -8.65 5.10 -15.39
CA ASN A 77 -8.56 6.41 -15.99
C ASN A 77 -9.32 7.39 -15.09
N TYR A 78 -8.61 8.38 -14.56
CA TYR A 78 -9.22 9.47 -13.81
C TYR A 78 -9.42 10.64 -14.76
N PHE A 79 -10.66 11.06 -14.91
CA PHE A 79 -11.00 12.35 -15.50
C PHE A 79 -11.19 13.33 -14.35
N CYS A 80 -10.33 14.32 -14.24
CA CYS A 80 -10.43 15.40 -13.28
C CYS A 80 -10.41 16.72 -14.03
N ASP A 81 -11.57 17.13 -14.49
CA ASP A 81 -11.79 18.51 -14.94
C ASP A 81 -13.02 19.04 -14.20
N VAL A 82 -12.79 19.59 -13.02
CA VAL A 82 -13.80 20.43 -12.36
C VAL A 82 -13.08 21.64 -11.79
N GLU A 83 -13.30 22.80 -12.39
CA GLU A 83 -13.01 24.10 -11.77
C GLU A 83 -13.79 24.20 -10.46
N GLN A 84 -13.10 24.50 -9.37
CA GLN A 84 -13.70 24.42 -8.06
C GLN A 84 -13.51 25.69 -7.26
N VAL A 85 -14.66 26.23 -6.83
CA VAL A 85 -14.72 27.35 -5.90
C VAL A 85 -14.27 26.87 -4.50
N PRO A 86 -13.24 27.51 -3.88
CA PRO A 86 -12.83 27.21 -2.52
C PRO A 86 -14.01 27.44 -1.54
N ARG A 87 -14.24 26.49 -0.63
CA ARG A 87 -15.17 26.72 0.48
C ARG A 87 -14.54 27.70 1.46
N LYS A 88 -15.19 28.83 1.72
CA LYS A 88 -14.76 29.83 2.74
C LYS A 88 -14.66 29.15 4.12
N GLY A 89 -13.58 29.44 4.84
CA GLY A 89 -13.38 29.00 6.24
C GLY A 89 -12.72 27.63 6.42
N LEU A 90 -12.38 26.90 5.34
CA LEU A 90 -11.62 25.63 5.45
C LEU A 90 -10.11 25.87 5.22
N PRO A 91 -9.22 25.06 5.87
CA PRO A 91 -7.80 25.08 5.59
C PRO A 91 -7.49 24.85 4.11
N GLY A 92 -6.49 25.55 3.59
CA GLY A 92 -6.03 25.37 2.22
C GLY A 92 -5.18 24.10 2.01
N ASN A 93 -4.80 23.84 0.75
CA ASN A 93 -3.87 22.78 0.41
C ASN A 93 -2.42 23.20 0.65
N VAL A 94 -1.95 23.03 1.88
CA VAL A 94 -0.58 23.34 2.29
C VAL A 94 0.40 22.28 1.78
N LEU A 95 -0.02 21.01 1.68
CA LEU A 95 0.82 19.91 1.18
C LEU A 95 1.28 20.14 -0.27
N ASN A 96 0.39 20.70 -1.09
CA ASN A 96 0.64 21.06 -2.49
C ASN A 96 1.41 19.98 -3.28
N ARG A 97 0.98 18.71 -3.14
CA ARG A 97 1.58 17.51 -3.77
C ARG A 97 3.06 17.26 -3.43
N LYS A 98 3.61 17.92 -2.42
CA LYS A 98 4.98 17.65 -1.94
C LYS A 98 4.99 16.40 -1.05
N PHE A 99 4.85 15.22 -1.68
CA PHE A 99 4.68 13.91 -1.05
C PHE A 99 5.98 13.31 -0.50
N SER A 100 6.93 14.12 -0.10
CA SER A 100 8.14 13.70 0.61
C SER A 100 8.29 14.49 1.90
N ALA A 101 8.90 13.88 2.90
CA ALA A 101 9.27 14.51 4.15
C ALA A 101 10.67 14.08 4.55
N GLU A 102 11.40 14.97 5.23
CA GLU A 102 12.80 14.74 5.64
C GLU A 102 12.87 13.89 6.91
N LYS A 103 11.85 14.01 7.79
CA LYS A 103 11.80 13.33 9.09
C LYS A 103 10.46 12.62 9.29
N PRO A 104 10.43 11.48 10.00
CA PRO A 104 9.20 10.83 10.42
C PRO A 104 8.28 11.79 11.19
N GLY A 105 6.98 11.65 11.02
CA GLY A 105 5.98 12.49 11.68
C GLY A 105 5.87 13.92 11.14
N LYS A 106 6.71 14.37 10.21
CA LYS A 106 6.67 15.74 9.68
C LYS A 106 5.48 15.99 8.76
N LYS A 107 5.11 14.99 7.94
CA LYS A 107 3.96 15.05 7.04
C LYS A 107 3.22 13.71 7.05
N LEU A 108 1.96 13.78 7.42
CA LEU A 108 1.05 12.65 7.45
C LEU A 108 -0.08 12.88 6.45
N VAL A 109 -0.50 11.82 5.78
CA VAL A 109 -1.68 11.84 4.89
C VAL A 109 -2.69 10.82 5.38
N SER A 110 -3.96 11.18 5.37
CA SER A 110 -5.04 10.31 5.82
C SER A 110 -6.17 10.23 4.80
N ASP A 111 -6.82 9.08 4.78
CA ASP A 111 -8.00 8.81 3.98
C ASP A 111 -8.83 7.71 4.62
N VAL A 112 -10.14 7.74 4.35
CA VAL A 112 -11.06 6.66 4.72
C VAL A 112 -11.40 5.85 3.48
N THR A 113 -11.06 4.57 3.51
CA THR A 113 -11.50 3.62 2.49
C THR A 113 -12.60 2.72 3.03
N TYR A 114 -13.36 2.08 2.14
CA TYR A 114 -14.44 1.19 2.51
C TYR A 114 -14.35 -0.12 1.73
N LEU A 115 -14.76 -1.19 2.40
CA LEU A 115 -14.72 -2.56 1.93
C LEU A 115 -16.10 -3.18 2.24
N PRO A 116 -16.76 -3.86 1.28
CA PRO A 116 -18.05 -4.47 1.54
C PRO A 116 -17.92 -5.69 2.44
N THR A 117 -19.00 -5.98 3.17
CA THR A 117 -19.17 -7.14 4.05
C THR A 117 -20.29 -8.05 3.57
N SER A 118 -20.36 -9.27 4.07
CA SER A 118 -21.31 -10.29 3.61
C SER A 118 -22.79 -9.96 3.89
N ASP A 119 -23.03 -9.09 4.87
CA ASP A 119 -24.36 -8.59 5.27
C ASP A 119 -24.82 -7.39 4.44
N GLY A 120 -24.08 -7.03 3.37
CA GLY A 120 -24.40 -5.89 2.52
C GLY A 120 -24.02 -4.53 3.11
N GLN A 121 -23.34 -4.51 4.27
CA GLN A 121 -22.85 -3.31 4.92
C GLN A 121 -21.41 -2.99 4.46
N TRP A 122 -20.80 -2.00 5.08
CA TRP A 122 -19.45 -1.56 4.80
C TRP A 122 -18.56 -1.64 6.05
N CYS A 123 -17.35 -2.12 5.87
CA CYS A 123 -16.26 -1.91 6.80
C CYS A 123 -15.48 -0.70 6.34
N TYR A 124 -15.53 0.40 7.08
CA TYR A 124 -14.72 1.59 6.85
C TYR A 124 -13.37 1.40 7.52
N ALA A 125 -12.31 1.83 6.85
CA ALA A 125 -10.96 1.84 7.41
C ALA A 125 -10.35 3.24 7.26
N SER A 126 -10.08 3.89 8.38
CA SER A 126 -9.34 5.14 8.46
C SER A 126 -7.86 4.83 8.60
N LEU A 127 -7.07 5.34 7.70
CA LEU A 127 -5.65 5.02 7.56
C LEU A 127 -4.83 6.29 7.53
N VAL A 128 -3.74 6.32 8.28
CA VAL A 128 -2.79 7.43 8.26
C VAL A 128 -1.43 6.93 7.84
N LYS A 129 -0.84 7.58 6.85
CA LYS A 129 0.45 7.23 6.29
C LYS A 129 1.47 8.34 6.50
N ASP A 130 2.64 7.98 6.97
CA ASP A 130 3.80 8.85 7.05
C ASP A 130 4.47 8.98 5.67
N LEU A 131 4.72 10.21 5.22
CA LEU A 131 5.30 10.47 3.90
C LEU A 131 6.83 10.29 3.88
N CYS A 132 7.50 10.31 5.03
CA CYS A 132 8.92 10.04 5.14
C CYS A 132 9.19 8.53 5.07
N THR A 133 8.61 7.78 6.00
CA THR A 133 8.88 6.35 6.16
C THR A 133 8.02 5.46 5.28
N SER A 134 6.92 6.00 4.75
CA SER A 134 5.85 5.25 4.08
C SER A 134 5.10 4.26 4.97
N GLU A 135 5.31 4.27 6.29
CA GLU A 135 4.54 3.45 7.22
C GLU A 135 3.08 3.91 7.30
N ILE A 136 2.20 2.95 7.53
CA ILE A 136 0.86 3.23 8.05
C ILE A 136 1.00 3.34 9.57
N VAL A 137 0.84 4.55 10.07
CA VAL A 137 1.08 4.89 11.49
C VAL A 137 -0.18 4.88 12.34
N ALA A 138 -1.36 4.89 11.72
CA ALA A 138 -2.64 4.66 12.37
C ALA A 138 -3.58 3.88 11.45
N CYS A 139 -4.40 3.01 12.04
CA CYS A 139 -5.41 2.21 11.36
C CYS A 139 -6.58 1.96 12.33
N VAL A 140 -7.76 2.45 11.97
CA VAL A 140 -9.01 2.21 12.70
C VAL A 140 -10.04 1.66 11.72
N THR A 141 -10.81 0.66 12.14
CA THR A 141 -11.94 0.13 11.37
C THR A 141 -13.26 0.40 12.10
N GLY A 142 -14.33 0.60 11.36
CA GLY A 142 -15.64 0.89 11.91
C GLY A 142 -16.79 0.60 10.95
N LYS A 143 -18.00 0.48 11.48
CA LYS A 143 -19.22 0.24 10.69
C LYS A 143 -19.80 1.53 10.09
N SER A 144 -19.30 2.69 10.51
CA SER A 144 -19.77 4.00 10.03
C SER A 144 -18.67 5.06 10.11
N GLN A 145 -18.78 6.07 9.26
CA GLN A 145 -17.89 7.23 9.22
C GLN A 145 -18.42 8.34 10.15
N THR A 146 -18.24 8.18 11.44
CA THR A 146 -18.61 9.19 12.44
C THR A 146 -17.44 10.09 12.81
N LEU A 147 -17.70 11.24 13.43
CA LEU A 147 -16.64 12.08 13.99
C LEU A 147 -15.77 11.30 14.98
N ASN A 148 -16.40 10.49 15.85
CA ASN A 148 -15.67 9.67 16.83
C ASN A 148 -14.69 8.70 16.16
N PHE A 149 -15.05 8.10 15.04
CA PHE A 149 -14.17 7.27 14.21
C PHE A 149 -12.91 8.03 13.76
N GLY A 150 -13.04 9.29 13.35
CA GLY A 150 -11.90 10.16 13.02
C GLY A 150 -11.06 10.51 14.25
N ILE A 151 -11.70 10.82 15.38
CA ILE A 151 -10.99 11.14 16.63
C ILE A 151 -10.21 9.93 17.16
N GLU A 152 -10.76 8.73 17.07
CA GLU A 152 -10.04 7.49 17.43
C GLU A 152 -8.81 7.27 16.56
N THR A 153 -8.89 7.63 15.28
CA THR A 153 -7.72 7.60 14.40
C THR A 153 -6.63 8.57 14.88
N LEU A 154 -7.00 9.78 15.30
CA LEU A 154 -6.05 10.75 15.85
C LEU A 154 -5.41 10.27 17.16
N LYS A 155 -6.16 9.61 18.05
CA LYS A 155 -5.62 9.04 19.31
C LYS A 155 -4.48 8.05 19.07
N GLN A 156 -4.51 7.27 17.97
CA GLN A 156 -3.41 6.36 17.61
C GLN A 156 -2.12 7.08 17.18
N LEU A 157 -2.19 8.38 16.95
CA LEU A 157 -1.06 9.22 16.58
C LEU A 157 -0.41 9.93 17.78
N ASP A 158 -0.87 9.66 18.99
CA ASP A 158 -0.23 10.18 20.20
C ASP A 158 1.25 9.77 20.24
N GLY A 159 2.12 10.73 20.54
CA GLY A 159 3.57 10.58 20.47
C GLY A 159 4.19 10.48 19.04
N LYS A 160 3.36 10.52 17.99
CA LYS A 160 3.81 10.51 16.58
C LYS A 160 3.61 11.85 15.86
N ILE A 161 2.75 12.69 16.39
CA ILE A 161 2.55 14.08 15.96
C ILE A 161 3.42 14.99 16.82
N HIS A 162 4.09 15.92 16.16
CA HIS A 162 4.93 16.93 16.79
C HIS A 162 4.45 18.32 16.39
N PRO A 163 4.79 19.38 17.14
CA PRO A 163 4.45 20.73 16.75
C PRO A 163 4.85 21.05 15.31
N GLY A 164 3.88 21.49 14.49
CA GLY A 164 4.06 21.78 13.07
C GLY A 164 3.99 20.55 12.14
N THR A 165 3.61 19.35 12.63
CA THR A 165 3.26 18.21 11.76
C THR A 165 2.16 18.60 10.81
N LEU A 166 2.38 18.44 9.50
CA LEU A 166 1.36 18.65 8.48
C LEU A 166 0.48 17.42 8.35
N PHE A 167 -0.80 17.54 8.67
CA PHE A 167 -1.80 16.49 8.54
C PHE A 167 -2.72 16.78 7.35
N HIS A 168 -2.58 16.01 6.28
CA HIS A 168 -3.30 16.24 5.03
C HIS A 168 -4.37 15.19 4.78
N THR A 169 -5.56 15.65 4.37
CA THR A 169 -6.72 14.80 4.06
C THR A 169 -7.46 15.33 2.83
N ASP A 170 -8.46 14.61 2.38
CA ASP A 170 -9.49 15.14 1.50
C ASP A 170 -10.46 16.09 2.27
N GLN A 171 -11.52 16.55 1.59
CA GLN A 171 -12.57 17.37 2.19
C GLN A 171 -13.77 16.53 2.67
N GLY A 172 -13.55 15.29 3.13
CA GLY A 172 -14.59 14.44 3.73
C GLY A 172 -15.23 15.09 4.96
N SER A 173 -16.47 14.71 5.27
CA SER A 173 -17.26 15.30 6.36
C SER A 173 -16.59 15.21 7.73
N ILE A 174 -15.87 14.11 8.01
CA ILE A 174 -15.09 13.95 9.24
C ILE A 174 -14.01 15.03 9.34
N TYR A 175 -13.25 15.21 8.28
CA TYR A 175 -12.07 16.07 8.25
C TYR A 175 -12.39 17.58 8.21
N THR A 176 -13.60 17.93 7.72
CA THR A 176 -14.09 19.32 7.69
C THR A 176 -14.89 19.67 8.95
N HIS A 177 -15.06 18.74 9.88
CA HIS A 177 -15.79 19.00 11.12
C HIS A 177 -14.93 19.82 12.08
N PRO A 178 -15.47 20.92 12.70
CA PRO A 178 -14.70 21.80 13.59
C PRO A 178 -14.01 21.07 14.75
N ALA A 179 -14.65 20.06 15.34
CA ALA A 179 -14.06 19.30 16.43
C ALA A 179 -12.85 18.46 15.98
N PHE A 180 -12.80 18.00 14.72
CA PHE A 180 -11.63 17.32 14.18
C PHE A 180 -10.45 18.28 14.01
N SER A 181 -10.71 19.46 13.45
CA SER A 181 -9.71 20.53 13.30
C SER A 181 -9.17 20.97 14.67
N TYR A 182 -10.04 21.15 15.66
CA TYR A 182 -9.65 21.47 17.03
C TYR A 182 -8.78 20.37 17.68
N ALA A 183 -9.14 19.10 17.47
CA ALA A 183 -8.33 17.99 17.98
C ALA A 183 -6.91 17.97 17.37
N LEU A 184 -6.78 18.22 16.04
CA LEU A 184 -5.49 18.35 15.39
C LEU A 184 -4.66 19.51 15.93
N GLU A 185 -5.29 20.68 16.11
CA GLU A 185 -4.65 21.87 16.68
C GLU A 185 -4.11 21.61 18.10
N LYS A 186 -4.91 20.93 18.95
CA LYS A 186 -4.49 20.51 20.28
C LYS A 186 -3.29 19.58 20.29
N MET A 187 -3.11 18.76 19.25
CA MET A 187 -1.94 17.92 19.05
C MET A 187 -0.75 18.70 18.45
N GLY A 188 -0.90 19.98 18.16
CA GLY A 188 0.11 20.82 17.52
C GLY A 188 0.27 20.60 16.01
N ALA A 189 -0.67 19.90 15.38
CA ALA A 189 -0.63 19.65 13.94
C ALA A 189 -1.24 20.79 13.13
N VAL A 190 -0.75 20.97 11.91
CA VAL A 190 -1.28 21.90 10.91
C VAL A 190 -2.15 21.10 9.94
N GLN A 191 -3.44 21.43 9.91
CA GLN A 191 -4.35 20.78 8.97
C GLN A 191 -4.17 21.30 7.55
N SER A 192 -4.21 20.39 6.57
CA SER A 192 -4.15 20.67 5.16
C SER A 192 -5.23 19.87 4.43
N LEU A 193 -6.01 20.50 3.57
CA LEU A 193 -7.08 19.83 2.83
C LEU A 193 -6.78 19.83 1.33
N SER A 194 -7.05 18.70 0.67
CA SER A 194 -7.04 18.60 -0.79
C SER A 194 -8.00 19.62 -1.40
N ARG A 195 -7.70 20.10 -2.59
CA ARG A 195 -8.68 20.85 -3.37
C ARG A 195 -9.89 19.97 -3.65
N LYS A 196 -11.07 20.53 -3.60
CA LYS A 196 -12.32 19.79 -3.79
C LYS A 196 -12.31 19.05 -5.14
N GLY A 197 -12.63 17.74 -5.16
CA GLY A 197 -12.64 16.86 -6.35
C GLY A 197 -11.27 16.58 -6.98
N ASN A 198 -10.18 17.04 -6.39
CA ASN A 198 -8.84 16.78 -6.90
C ASN A 198 -8.18 15.60 -6.16
N CYS A 199 -8.46 14.38 -6.65
CA CYS A 199 -7.89 13.15 -6.08
C CYS A 199 -6.35 13.10 -6.14
N LEU A 200 -5.71 13.84 -7.06
CA LEU A 200 -4.26 13.89 -7.15
C LEU A 200 -3.60 14.54 -5.93
N ASP A 201 -4.34 15.35 -5.18
CA ASP A 201 -3.79 16.00 -3.99
C ASP A 201 -3.62 15.03 -2.82
N ASN A 202 -4.34 13.87 -2.81
CA ASN A 202 -4.21 12.80 -1.81
C ASN A 202 -3.77 11.45 -2.40
N ALA A 203 -3.14 11.49 -3.58
CA ALA A 203 -2.82 10.31 -4.40
C ALA A 203 -2.00 9.23 -3.68
N VAL A 204 -1.16 9.60 -2.70
CA VAL A 204 -0.27 8.65 -2.00
C VAL A 204 -1.05 7.67 -1.13
N ILE A 205 -2.03 8.15 -0.37
CA ILE A 205 -2.85 7.28 0.49
C ILE A 205 -3.92 6.56 -0.34
N GLU A 206 -4.51 7.21 -1.35
CA GLU A 206 -5.42 6.55 -2.29
C GLU A 206 -4.74 5.39 -3.04
N SER A 207 -3.47 5.58 -3.45
CA SER A 207 -2.68 4.52 -4.06
C SER A 207 -2.44 3.36 -3.11
N PHE A 208 -2.19 3.63 -1.82
CA PHE A 208 -2.08 2.59 -0.79
C PHE A 208 -3.39 1.82 -0.66
N ASN A 209 -4.52 2.52 -0.50
CA ASN A 209 -5.85 1.91 -0.38
C ASN A 209 -6.17 1.00 -1.56
N GLY A 210 -5.91 1.47 -2.77
CA GLY A 210 -6.10 0.66 -3.97
C GLY A 210 -5.15 -0.54 -4.06
N THR A 211 -3.92 -0.43 -3.55
CA THR A 211 -2.95 -1.52 -3.51
C THR A 211 -3.39 -2.59 -2.51
N MET A 212 -3.80 -2.19 -1.30
CA MET A 212 -4.35 -3.09 -0.28
C MET A 212 -5.53 -3.91 -0.84
N LYS A 213 -6.48 -3.23 -1.48
CA LYS A 213 -7.64 -3.90 -2.10
C LYS A 213 -7.24 -4.90 -3.16
N CYS A 214 -6.28 -4.57 -4.02
CA CYS A 214 -5.84 -5.45 -5.10
C CYS A 214 -4.97 -6.61 -4.61
N GLU A 215 -4.09 -6.37 -3.64
CA GLU A 215 -3.14 -7.39 -3.20
C GLU A 215 -3.78 -8.42 -2.25
N TRP A 216 -4.72 -7.98 -1.38
CA TRP A 216 -5.26 -8.88 -0.34
C TRP A 216 -6.77 -9.06 -0.38
N PHE A 217 -7.51 -8.03 -0.72
CA PHE A 217 -8.95 -8.09 -0.61
C PHE A 217 -9.60 -8.75 -1.84
N TYR A 218 -9.37 -8.22 -3.03
CA TYR A 218 -9.99 -8.76 -4.25
C TYR A 218 -9.62 -10.22 -4.58
N PRO A 219 -8.39 -10.72 -4.32
CA PRO A 219 -8.07 -12.12 -4.56
C PRO A 219 -8.86 -13.11 -3.70
N GLN A 220 -9.35 -12.69 -2.53
CA GLN A 220 -10.15 -13.52 -1.62
C GLN A 220 -11.65 -13.50 -1.95
N LEU A 221 -12.07 -12.56 -2.80
CA LEU A 221 -13.42 -12.55 -3.32
C LEU A 221 -13.52 -13.61 -4.41
N GLY A 222 -14.06 -14.77 -4.06
CA GLY A 222 -14.47 -15.76 -5.04
C GLY A 222 -15.38 -15.13 -6.09
N LYS A 223 -15.55 -15.77 -7.24
CA LYS A 223 -16.35 -15.26 -8.34
C LYS A 223 -17.75 -14.87 -7.84
N GLY A 224 -17.95 -13.59 -7.50
CA GLY A 224 -19.24 -12.93 -7.46
C GLY A 224 -19.93 -12.73 -6.11
N ARG A 225 -19.34 -13.08 -4.94
CA ARG A 225 -19.99 -12.78 -3.64
C ARG A 225 -18.99 -12.37 -2.57
N TRP A 226 -19.36 -11.33 -1.82
CA TRP A 226 -18.71 -10.86 -0.61
C TRP A 226 -19.13 -11.79 0.55
N ASN A 227 -18.25 -12.69 1.00
CA ASN A 227 -18.59 -13.69 2.02
C ASN A 227 -17.86 -13.43 3.34
N LEU A 228 -17.28 -12.24 3.53
CA LEU A 228 -16.53 -11.92 4.74
C LEU A 228 -17.36 -11.05 5.67
N SER A 229 -17.43 -11.42 6.95
CA SER A 229 -18.05 -10.62 7.99
C SER A 229 -17.27 -9.32 8.23
N PHE A 230 -17.86 -8.38 8.97
CA PHE A 230 -17.17 -7.15 9.37
C PHE A 230 -15.86 -7.46 10.12
N GLU A 231 -15.90 -8.41 11.04
CA GLU A 231 -14.76 -8.82 11.87
C GLU A 231 -13.63 -9.41 11.02
N GLU A 232 -13.97 -10.24 10.03
CA GLU A 232 -13.00 -10.83 9.10
C GLU A 232 -12.37 -9.76 8.19
N VAL A 233 -13.17 -8.83 7.67
CA VAL A 233 -12.67 -7.72 6.85
C VAL A 233 -11.78 -6.80 7.70
N SER A 234 -12.20 -6.46 8.91
CA SER A 234 -11.43 -5.65 9.84
C SER A 234 -10.08 -6.31 10.16
N LYS A 235 -10.09 -7.59 10.53
CA LYS A 235 -8.87 -8.38 10.78
C LYS A 235 -7.94 -8.36 9.57
N MET A 236 -8.48 -8.54 8.36
CA MET A 236 -7.71 -8.53 7.13
C MET A 236 -7.04 -7.16 6.87
N VAL A 237 -7.71 -6.05 7.19
CA VAL A 237 -7.13 -4.70 7.09
C VAL A 237 -5.91 -4.57 8.02
N PHE A 238 -6.03 -4.98 9.30
CA PHE A 238 -4.92 -4.92 10.26
C PHE A 238 -3.76 -5.83 9.86
N GLU A 239 -4.04 -7.05 9.40
CA GLU A 239 -3.02 -7.97 8.92
C GLU A 239 -2.29 -7.41 7.69
N TYR A 240 -3.02 -6.76 6.76
CA TYR A 240 -2.38 -6.11 5.62
C TYR A 240 -1.49 -4.93 6.04
N VAL A 241 -1.94 -4.10 6.97
CA VAL A 241 -1.15 -2.98 7.50
C VAL A 241 0.15 -3.50 8.13
N LYS A 242 0.07 -4.56 8.94
CA LYS A 242 1.25 -5.20 9.52
C LYS A 242 2.20 -5.72 8.43
N TYR A 243 1.68 -6.52 7.49
CA TYR A 243 2.45 -7.02 6.35
C TYR A 243 3.10 -5.88 5.53
N TYR A 244 2.34 -4.82 5.25
CA TYR A 244 2.83 -3.67 4.49
C TYR A 244 3.99 -2.96 5.19
N ASN A 245 3.92 -2.80 6.50
CA ASN A 245 4.94 -2.12 7.28
C ASN A 245 6.18 -2.99 7.51
N GLU A 246 6.00 -4.28 7.82
CA GLU A 246 7.05 -5.14 8.35
C GLU A 246 7.65 -6.11 7.33
N GLU A 247 6.92 -6.49 6.28
CA GLU A 247 7.34 -7.53 5.35
C GLU A 247 7.42 -7.08 3.88
N ARG A 248 6.56 -6.15 3.49
CA ARG A 248 6.46 -5.71 2.10
C ARG A 248 7.55 -4.72 1.73
N ILE A 249 8.55 -5.19 0.96
CA ILE A 249 9.63 -4.29 0.50
C ILE A 249 9.14 -3.28 -0.54
N GLN A 250 9.75 -2.09 -0.55
CA GLN A 250 9.39 -0.99 -1.42
C GLN A 250 10.61 -0.49 -2.20
N LYS A 251 10.50 -0.45 -3.54
CA LYS A 251 11.59 0.01 -4.41
C LYS A 251 12.08 1.42 -4.06
N LYS A 252 11.12 2.33 -3.75
CA LYS A 252 11.43 3.72 -3.36
C LYS A 252 12.19 3.86 -2.03
N LEU A 253 12.16 2.82 -1.19
CA LEU A 253 12.90 2.74 0.07
C LEU A 253 14.18 1.90 -0.06
N GLY A 254 14.71 1.73 -1.29
CA GLY A 254 15.88 0.89 -1.52
C GLY A 254 15.63 -0.61 -1.31
N TYR A 255 14.40 -1.07 -1.52
CA TYR A 255 13.95 -2.44 -1.24
C TYR A 255 13.97 -2.82 0.25
N LEU A 256 13.85 -1.83 1.12
CA LEU A 256 13.56 -2.03 2.53
C LEU A 256 12.04 -2.07 2.76
N THR A 257 11.62 -2.66 3.88
CA THR A 257 10.28 -2.47 4.41
C THR A 257 10.16 -1.06 5.02
N ALA A 258 8.95 -0.59 5.27
CA ALA A 258 8.75 0.73 5.86
C ALA A 258 9.36 0.81 7.28
N THR A 259 9.20 -0.25 8.08
CA THR A 259 9.77 -0.34 9.43
C THR A 259 11.30 -0.40 9.43
N GLU A 260 11.92 -1.16 8.50
CA GLU A 260 13.39 -1.19 8.35
C GLU A 260 13.92 0.19 7.96
N TYR A 261 13.28 0.85 6.99
CA TYR A 261 13.68 2.18 6.56
C TYR A 261 13.59 3.20 7.70
N ARG A 262 12.50 3.18 8.48
CA ARG A 262 12.38 4.04 9.67
C ARG A 262 13.53 3.80 10.65
N ARG A 263 13.85 2.55 10.99
CA ARG A 263 14.97 2.23 11.89
C ARG A 263 16.28 2.79 11.37
N GLN A 264 16.56 2.61 10.09
CA GLN A 264 17.78 3.11 9.47
C GLN A 264 17.94 4.63 9.57
N ILE A 265 16.88 5.40 9.26
CA ILE A 265 16.94 6.86 9.33
C ILE A 265 16.96 7.40 10.76
N THR A 266 16.37 6.67 11.73
CA THR A 266 16.38 7.08 13.15
C THR A 266 17.73 6.81 13.81
N GLN A 267 18.49 5.81 13.34
CA GLN A 267 19.85 5.51 13.85
C GLN A 267 20.91 6.46 13.30
N ASN A 268 20.65 7.12 12.17
CA ASN A 268 21.59 8.03 11.52
C ASN A 268 21.40 9.50 11.96
N HIS A 269 20.53 9.74 12.93
CA HIS A 269 20.28 11.04 13.57
C HIS A 269 20.40 10.95 15.09
#